data_8467777d59a80c9081a763b92dc874f8
#
_entry.id   8467777d59a80c9081a763b92dc874f8
#
_cell.length_a   1.000
_cell.length_b   1.000
_cell.length_c   1.000
_cell.angle_alpha   90.00
_cell.angle_beta   90.00
_cell.angle_gamma   90.00
#
_symmetry.space_group_name_H-M   'P 1'
#
loop_
_entity.id
_entity.type
_entity.pdbx_description
1 polymer ?
#
loop_
_entity_poly.entity_id
_entity_poly.type
_entity_poly.pdbx_seq_one_letter_code
_entity_poly.pdbx_strand_id
1 'polypeptide(L)'
;MSNILFLDKMQQVIKSYDSDEFIECVQTKEITTNASELMNDTLSVSLPFDETIKDASYIAVNDTKEQEFSLYRILTAKDEDNLLSFEAINFAVDELDNFIIKDIRPKNRSFSYVINQLLSDSGCDWVLGVCEPIKTVSSTFYYTSMREAIKALQELGAEFTFSIEITGNKIAKKIIHCYNQIGKITNKRFEYGEEVLKIVHQQDRTNIVTALIGRGKGEEVGDGYGRRLEFSDVEWRKSNGKPLDKPKGQNWIEYSEMTKEYGIPSNGKMLPRKTVVVFDDVEDASELLQKTYDQLAYYCRPLVQFSTEILGSDSIGNTVSIHRGDRNYHYQTRVFKVVTDHVNGRVQASLGDNLSGNSINRQLSQVQSNISDLDNNKMTFYDSTEIGKYQDDIMRGAGANGGSIYMVNGIEAGVSQSRETYEQVFMDGPRIQDSQYFMIQNNAGISFKQCKKGQWTTIQDVHNGKSNTAWTLDGTFNADFINAGTLQGVKIRSVHKDFIIELDQGKIRFIKRNGSSEN
;
A
#
# COMPACT_ATOMS: atom_id res chain seq x y z
N MET A 1 9.59 39.46 9.15
CA MET A 1 10.81 39.01 8.48
C MET A 1 11.00 37.57 8.88
N SER A 2 11.30 36.71 7.92
CA SER A 2 11.53 35.29 8.18
C SER A 2 12.95 35.11 8.69
N ASN A 3 13.14 34.44 9.83
CA ASN A 3 14.46 34.11 10.35
C ASN A 3 14.92 32.83 9.68
N ILE A 4 16.06 32.86 8.99
CA ILE A 4 16.65 31.72 8.31
C ILE A 4 17.95 31.36 9.02
N LEU A 5 18.02 30.13 9.54
CA LEU A 5 19.13 29.66 10.35
C LEU A 5 19.93 28.61 9.59
N PHE A 6 21.24 28.74 9.54
CA PHE A 6 22.15 27.71 9.06
C PHE A 6 22.66 26.88 10.23
N LEU A 7 22.71 25.56 10.07
CA LEU A 7 23.12 24.62 11.10
C LEU A 7 24.24 23.71 10.56
N ASP A 8 25.11 23.31 11.47
CA ASP A 8 26.20 22.36 11.21
C ASP A 8 25.69 20.90 11.13
N LYS A 9 26.59 19.96 10.87
CA LYS A 9 26.33 18.52 10.85
C LYS A 9 25.80 17.94 12.17
N MET A 10 26.01 18.65 13.28
CA MET A 10 25.50 18.27 14.62
C MET A 10 24.20 18.99 14.96
N GLN A 11 23.57 19.61 13.95
CA GLN A 11 22.33 20.38 14.09
C GLN A 11 22.40 21.53 15.08
N GLN A 12 23.59 22.15 15.20
CA GLN A 12 23.79 23.38 15.98
C GLN A 12 23.73 24.58 15.06
N VAL A 13 23.06 25.64 15.51
CA VAL A 13 22.95 26.90 14.77
C VAL A 13 24.33 27.55 14.65
N ILE A 14 24.78 27.75 13.41
CA ILE A 14 26.03 28.42 13.08
C ILE A 14 25.79 29.94 12.98
N LYS A 15 24.74 30.30 12.19
CA LYS A 15 24.43 31.69 11.88
C LYS A 15 22.97 31.88 11.54
N SER A 16 22.45 33.07 11.81
CA SER A 16 21.12 33.53 11.44
C SER A 16 21.22 34.66 10.44
N TYR A 17 20.30 34.64 9.47
CA TYR A 17 20.15 35.70 8.46
C TYR A 17 18.69 36.16 8.41
N ASP A 18 18.53 37.45 8.12
CA ASP A 18 17.22 37.98 7.71
C ASP A 18 16.99 37.76 6.23
N SER A 19 15.73 37.72 5.80
CA SER A 19 15.37 37.39 4.42
C SER A 19 15.90 38.37 3.35
N ASP A 20 16.23 39.61 3.73
CA ASP A 20 16.78 40.65 2.86
C ASP A 20 18.30 40.51 2.61
N GLU A 21 18.97 39.63 3.33
CA GLU A 21 20.40 39.33 3.13
C GLU A 21 20.63 38.30 2.00
N PHE A 22 19.54 37.68 1.49
CA PHE A 22 19.62 36.72 0.39
C PHE A 22 19.42 37.38 -0.97
N ILE A 23 20.05 36.83 -1.99
CA ILE A 23 19.80 37.14 -3.39
C ILE A 23 18.56 36.37 -3.86
N GLU A 24 18.42 35.12 -3.42
CA GLU A 24 17.30 34.24 -3.67
C GLU A 24 17.01 33.41 -2.43
N CYS A 25 15.75 33.28 -2.05
CA CYS A 25 15.29 32.37 -1.02
C CYS A 25 13.88 31.91 -1.35
N VAL A 26 13.78 30.79 -2.05
CA VAL A 26 12.52 30.25 -2.57
C VAL A 26 12.22 28.92 -1.88
N GLN A 27 11.09 28.87 -1.20
CA GLN A 27 10.54 27.70 -0.56
C GLN A 27 9.36 27.18 -1.39
N THR A 28 9.34 25.90 -1.70
CA THR A 28 8.23 25.24 -2.42
C THR A 28 7.64 24.14 -1.56
N LYS A 29 6.35 24.28 -1.23
CA LYS A 29 5.56 23.23 -0.56
C LYS A 29 4.47 22.75 -1.51
N GLU A 30 4.36 21.43 -1.73
CA GLU A 30 3.41 20.85 -2.65
C GLU A 30 2.83 19.55 -2.10
N ILE A 31 1.50 19.53 -1.89
CA ILE A 31 0.76 18.32 -1.53
C ILE A 31 0.57 17.52 -2.80
N THR A 32 1.06 16.29 -2.81
CA THR A 32 0.92 15.39 -3.95
C THR A 32 -0.50 14.84 -4.02
N THR A 33 -0.99 14.55 -5.21
CA THR A 33 -2.29 13.88 -5.41
C THR A 33 -2.20 12.38 -5.19
N ASN A 34 -0.99 11.84 -5.16
CA ASN A 34 -0.74 10.45 -4.82
C ASN A 34 -0.60 10.32 -3.30
N ALA A 35 -1.56 9.65 -2.66
CA ALA A 35 -1.53 9.42 -1.21
C ALA A 35 -0.30 8.61 -0.75
N SER A 36 0.35 7.88 -1.67
CA SER A 36 1.59 7.15 -1.38
C SER A 36 2.86 8.02 -1.37
N GLU A 37 2.74 9.34 -1.54
CA GLU A 37 3.87 10.26 -1.49
C GLU A 37 3.63 11.36 -0.45
N LEU A 38 4.62 11.62 0.38
CA LEU A 38 4.58 12.73 1.34
C LEU A 38 4.65 14.08 0.62
N MET A 39 4.23 15.12 1.32
CA MET A 39 4.30 16.49 0.82
C MET A 39 5.74 16.80 0.36
N ASN A 40 5.87 17.27 -0.87
CA ASN A 40 7.14 17.79 -1.37
C ASN A 40 7.40 19.16 -0.74
N ASP A 41 8.54 19.32 -0.09
CA ASP A 41 8.93 20.54 0.60
C ASP A 41 10.42 20.78 0.37
N THR A 42 10.73 21.77 -0.46
CA THR A 42 12.09 22.09 -0.91
C THR A 42 12.43 23.56 -0.69
N LEU A 43 13.71 23.83 -0.54
CA LEU A 43 14.25 25.17 -0.34
C LEU A 43 15.45 25.39 -1.26
N SER A 44 15.42 26.48 -2.01
CA SER A 44 16.56 26.99 -2.81
C SER A 44 16.98 28.34 -2.27
N VAL A 45 18.24 28.50 -1.94
CA VAL A 45 18.78 29.76 -1.42
C VAL A 45 20.08 30.14 -2.10
N SER A 46 20.26 31.43 -2.34
CA SER A 46 21.50 32.02 -2.82
C SER A 46 21.80 33.32 -2.07
N LEU A 47 23.03 33.47 -1.61
CA LEU A 47 23.47 34.61 -0.84
C LEU A 47 24.96 34.96 -1.15
N PRO A 48 25.44 36.15 -0.81
CA PRO A 48 26.86 36.48 -0.91
C PRO A 48 27.72 35.48 -0.14
N PHE A 49 28.92 35.24 -0.66
CA PHE A 49 29.86 34.29 -0.05
C PHE A 49 30.11 34.61 1.43
N ASP A 50 29.96 33.59 2.28
CA ASP A 50 30.28 33.62 3.70
C ASP A 50 30.97 32.32 4.12
N GLU A 51 32.25 32.45 4.52
CA GLU A 51 33.09 31.33 4.93
C GLU A 51 32.49 30.54 6.12
N THR A 52 31.65 31.19 6.96
CA THR A 52 31.13 30.56 8.19
C THR A 52 30.06 29.51 7.89
N ILE A 53 29.37 29.60 6.74
CA ILE A 53 28.26 28.73 6.39
C ILE A 53 28.52 27.83 5.16
N LYS A 54 29.72 27.94 4.55
CA LYS A 54 30.02 27.14 3.34
C LYS A 54 29.87 25.63 3.55
N ASP A 55 30.19 25.15 4.76
CA ASP A 55 30.09 23.74 5.16
C ASP A 55 28.81 23.45 5.98
N ALA A 56 27.81 24.33 5.93
CA ALA A 56 26.52 24.08 6.57
C ALA A 56 25.87 22.81 6.03
N SER A 57 25.18 22.07 6.90
CA SER A 57 24.49 20.84 6.55
C SER A 57 22.99 20.99 6.51
N TYR A 58 22.45 21.96 7.24
CA TYR A 58 21.00 22.18 7.33
C TYR A 58 20.65 23.67 7.29
N ILE A 59 19.41 23.93 6.84
CA ILE A 59 18.80 25.26 6.88
C ILE A 59 17.46 25.13 7.58
N ALA A 60 17.15 25.99 8.54
CA ALA A 60 15.85 26.07 9.19
C ALA A 60 15.18 27.40 8.85
N VAL A 61 13.91 27.32 8.42
CA VAL A 61 13.11 28.49 8.04
C VAL A 61 11.90 28.58 8.96
N ASN A 62 11.68 29.75 9.54
CA ASN A 62 10.47 30.02 10.33
C ASN A 62 9.38 30.53 9.40
N ASP A 63 8.38 29.67 9.15
CA ASP A 63 7.25 29.95 8.26
C ASP A 63 6.07 30.59 8.98
N THR A 64 6.03 30.47 10.29
CA THR A 64 4.87 30.84 11.10
C THR A 64 5.24 31.85 12.18
N LYS A 65 4.23 32.47 12.75
CA LYS A 65 4.42 33.34 13.94
C LYS A 65 4.68 32.55 15.22
N GLU A 66 4.65 31.22 15.13
CA GLU A 66 4.96 30.29 16.22
C GLU A 66 6.44 29.95 16.22
N GLN A 67 6.97 29.39 17.30
CA GLN A 67 8.39 29.06 17.45
C GLN A 67 8.79 27.75 16.71
N GLU A 68 8.00 27.35 15.72
CA GLU A 68 8.25 26.17 14.91
C GLU A 68 8.96 26.55 13.60
N PHE A 69 9.93 25.72 13.23
CA PHE A 69 10.71 25.86 12.01
C PHE A 69 10.52 24.65 11.11
N SER A 70 10.53 24.87 9.78
CA SER A 70 10.78 23.83 8.81
C SER A 70 12.28 23.61 8.68
N LEU A 71 12.75 22.37 8.83
CA LEU A 71 14.16 22.01 8.70
C LEU A 71 14.44 21.36 7.35
N TYR A 72 15.48 21.85 6.68
CA TYR A 72 15.91 21.35 5.38
C TYR A 72 17.33 20.82 5.45
N ARG A 73 17.56 19.63 4.86
CA ARG A 73 18.90 19.11 4.64
C ARG A 73 19.45 19.63 3.32
N ILE A 74 20.64 20.19 3.33
CA ILE A 74 21.34 20.63 2.13
C ILE A 74 21.74 19.40 1.31
N LEU A 75 21.28 19.33 0.06
CA LEU A 75 21.63 18.27 -0.88
C LEU A 75 22.81 18.69 -1.75
N THR A 76 22.78 19.92 -2.22
CA THR A 76 23.86 20.50 -3.04
C THR A 76 24.25 21.85 -2.50
N ALA A 77 25.54 22.10 -2.48
CA ALA A 77 26.13 23.40 -2.20
C ALA A 77 27.03 23.78 -3.38
N LYS A 78 26.86 24.99 -3.90
CA LYS A 78 27.65 25.54 -5.00
C LYS A 78 28.31 26.83 -4.54
N ASP A 79 29.62 26.88 -4.67
CA ASP A 79 30.45 28.07 -4.46
C ASP A 79 30.90 28.57 -5.83
N GLU A 80 30.48 29.75 -6.21
CA GLU A 80 30.80 30.36 -7.51
C GLU A 80 31.13 31.84 -7.31
N ASP A 81 32.40 32.18 -7.46
CA ASP A 81 32.97 33.51 -7.24
C ASP A 81 32.66 34.07 -5.85
N ASN A 82 31.70 34.99 -5.74
CA ASN A 82 31.26 35.61 -4.49
C ASN A 82 29.84 35.17 -4.08
N LEU A 83 29.36 34.02 -4.55
CA LEU A 83 28.02 33.53 -4.33
C LEU A 83 28.02 32.12 -3.75
N LEU A 84 27.28 31.90 -2.69
CA LEU A 84 26.93 30.57 -2.20
C LEU A 84 25.47 30.25 -2.58
N SER A 85 25.25 29.07 -3.15
CA SER A 85 23.91 28.58 -3.49
C SER A 85 23.69 27.19 -2.90
N PHE A 86 22.51 26.96 -2.32
CA PHE A 86 22.15 25.71 -1.68
C PHE A 86 20.78 25.23 -2.16
N GLU A 87 20.71 23.94 -2.52
CA GLU A 87 19.44 23.25 -2.75
C GLU A 87 19.21 22.28 -1.60
N ALA A 88 18.04 22.33 -0.99
CA ALA A 88 17.73 21.57 0.20
C ALA A 88 16.31 20.98 0.15
N ILE A 89 16.13 19.84 0.81
CA ILE A 89 14.86 19.13 0.94
C ILE A 89 14.47 19.03 2.41
N ASN A 90 13.18 18.95 2.69
CA ASN A 90 12.70 18.77 4.05
C ASN A 90 13.39 17.57 4.71
N PHE A 91 14.00 17.81 5.85
CA PHE A 91 14.85 16.85 6.55
C PHE A 91 14.13 15.57 6.99
N ALA A 92 12.85 15.68 7.37
CA ALA A 92 12.07 14.53 7.80
C ALA A 92 11.97 13.45 6.71
N VAL A 93 11.82 13.85 5.44
CA VAL A 93 11.69 12.94 4.31
C VAL A 93 12.95 12.08 4.13
N ASP A 94 14.12 12.62 4.41
CA ASP A 94 15.39 11.92 4.30
C ASP A 94 15.73 11.13 5.59
N GLU A 95 15.57 11.75 6.76
CA GLU A 95 15.94 11.13 8.03
C GLU A 95 15.06 9.92 8.36
N LEU A 96 13.75 10.05 8.19
CA LEU A 96 12.80 8.99 8.55
C LEU A 96 12.96 7.73 7.69
N ASP A 97 13.64 7.81 6.56
CA ASP A 97 13.94 6.65 5.72
C ASP A 97 15.04 5.75 6.33
N ASN A 98 15.83 6.28 7.25
CA ASN A 98 16.93 5.56 7.91
C ASN A 98 16.52 4.85 9.21
N PHE A 99 15.31 5.05 9.71
CA PHE A 99 14.79 4.41 10.91
C PHE A 99 13.89 3.23 10.52
N ILE A 100 14.32 2.02 10.90
CA ILE A 100 13.66 0.79 10.49
C ILE A 100 12.75 0.27 11.60
N ILE A 101 11.50 0.03 11.25
CA ILE A 101 10.48 -0.65 12.06
C ILE A 101 10.62 -2.14 11.83
N LYS A 102 10.69 -2.94 12.90
CA LYS A 102 10.92 -4.39 12.81
C LYS A 102 9.64 -5.16 12.52
N ASP A 103 8.68 -5.13 13.44
CA ASP A 103 7.40 -5.84 13.27
C ASP A 103 6.32 -5.22 14.17
N ILE A 104 5.42 -4.46 13.58
CA ILE A 104 4.29 -3.84 14.27
C ILE A 104 3.01 -4.12 13.48
N ARG A 105 2.03 -4.76 14.12
CA ARG A 105 0.76 -5.18 13.51
C ARG A 105 -0.44 -4.67 14.31
N PRO A 106 -0.74 -3.37 14.25
CA PRO A 106 -1.89 -2.80 14.97
C PRO A 106 -3.19 -3.34 14.39
N LYS A 107 -4.13 -3.66 15.27
CA LYS A 107 -5.51 -4.01 14.90
C LYS A 107 -6.47 -3.09 15.64
N ASN A 108 -7.27 -2.32 14.89
CA ASN A 108 -8.27 -1.37 15.39
C ASN A 108 -7.69 -0.40 16.45
N ARG A 109 -6.51 0.19 16.19
CA ARG A 109 -5.85 1.16 17.07
C ARG A 109 -5.98 2.56 16.53
N SER A 110 -5.99 3.58 17.41
CA SER A 110 -5.98 4.98 16.98
C SER A 110 -4.68 5.35 16.25
N PHE A 111 -4.72 6.33 15.36
CA PHE A 111 -3.53 6.86 14.68
C PHE A 111 -2.46 7.27 15.69
N SER A 112 -2.83 7.99 16.75
CA SER A 112 -1.88 8.41 17.79
C SER A 112 -1.17 7.24 18.47
N TYR A 113 -1.90 6.16 18.78
CA TYR A 113 -1.30 4.96 19.35
C TYR A 113 -0.31 4.32 18.37
N VAL A 114 -0.71 4.16 17.10
CA VAL A 114 0.13 3.52 16.08
C VAL A 114 1.39 4.32 15.83
N ILE A 115 1.28 5.65 15.63
CA ILE A 115 2.44 6.51 15.39
C ILE A 115 3.42 6.46 16.57
N ASN A 116 2.94 6.55 17.81
CA ASN A 116 3.81 6.44 18.98
C ASN A 116 4.50 5.08 19.09
N GLN A 117 3.80 4.00 18.71
CA GLN A 117 4.39 2.66 18.67
C GLN A 117 5.49 2.55 17.60
N LEU A 118 5.25 3.11 16.40
CA LEU A 118 6.23 3.17 15.31
C LEU A 118 7.46 3.99 15.71
N LEU A 119 7.28 5.15 16.33
CA LEU A 119 8.36 6.00 16.83
C LEU A 119 9.20 5.27 17.89
N SER A 120 8.56 4.57 18.82
CA SER A 120 9.25 3.82 19.87
C SER A 120 10.04 2.64 19.31
N ASP A 121 9.49 1.88 18.35
CA ASP A 121 10.16 0.71 17.77
C ASP A 121 11.35 1.09 16.86
N SER A 122 11.18 2.15 16.08
CA SER A 122 12.22 2.67 15.19
C SER A 122 13.40 3.29 15.93
N GLY A 123 13.19 3.72 17.19
CA GLY A 123 14.20 4.37 18.02
C GLY A 123 14.62 5.76 17.52
N CYS A 124 13.77 6.40 16.69
CA CYS A 124 14.02 7.78 16.26
C CYS A 124 13.70 8.78 17.39
N ASP A 125 14.29 9.97 17.31
CA ASP A 125 14.13 11.07 18.27
C ASP A 125 12.95 12.02 17.95
N TRP A 126 12.09 11.61 17.00
CA TRP A 126 10.88 12.34 16.67
C TRP A 126 9.77 12.09 17.69
N VAL A 127 8.92 13.10 17.87
CA VAL A 127 7.76 13.03 18.76
C VAL A 127 6.47 13.35 17.99
N LEU A 128 5.37 12.77 18.43
CA LEU A 128 4.06 13.10 17.89
C LEU A 128 3.57 14.42 18.49
N GLY A 129 3.25 15.37 17.63
CA GLY A 129 2.58 16.63 17.99
C GLY A 129 1.06 16.50 17.90
N VAL A 130 0.44 17.33 17.06
CA VAL A 130 -1.00 17.25 16.80
C VAL A 130 -1.34 15.93 16.11
N CYS A 131 -2.44 15.29 16.56
CA CYS A 131 -2.99 14.10 15.89
C CYS A 131 -4.51 14.18 15.88
N GLU A 132 -5.08 14.52 14.74
CA GLU A 132 -6.54 14.75 14.57
C GLU A 132 -7.34 13.49 14.20
N PRO A 133 -6.81 12.50 13.42
CA PRO A 133 -7.64 11.41 12.92
C PRO A 133 -8.23 10.56 14.05
N ILE A 134 -9.57 10.45 14.04
CA ILE A 134 -10.34 9.64 15.00
C ILE A 134 -10.47 8.19 14.52
N LYS A 135 -10.23 7.94 13.22
CA LYS A 135 -10.29 6.60 12.61
C LYS A 135 -9.33 5.64 13.28
N THR A 136 -9.64 4.35 13.21
CA THR A 136 -8.74 3.28 13.66
C THR A 136 -7.92 2.72 12.51
N VAL A 137 -6.73 2.25 12.84
CA VAL A 137 -5.76 1.66 11.92
C VAL A 137 -5.67 0.18 12.16
N SER A 138 -5.75 -0.59 11.09
CA SER A 138 -5.35 -2.01 11.04
C SER A 138 -4.38 -2.12 9.87
N SER A 139 -3.12 -2.44 10.14
CA SER A 139 -2.06 -2.51 9.12
C SER A 139 -0.93 -3.42 9.61
N THR A 140 0.02 -3.70 8.72
CA THR A 140 1.22 -4.46 9.05
C THR A 140 2.44 -3.67 8.61
N PHE A 141 3.35 -3.41 9.54
CA PHE A 141 4.62 -2.74 9.32
C PHE A 141 5.73 -3.73 9.64
N TYR A 142 6.38 -4.27 8.61
CA TYR A 142 7.38 -5.34 8.77
C TYR A 142 8.65 -5.00 7.99
N TYR A 143 9.75 -4.80 8.70
CA TYR A 143 11.05 -4.39 8.16
C TYR A 143 10.93 -3.25 7.13
N THR A 144 10.16 -2.23 7.50
CA THR A 144 9.90 -1.04 6.68
C THR A 144 10.51 0.20 7.31
N SER A 145 10.83 1.22 6.52
CA SER A 145 11.30 2.49 7.07
C SER A 145 10.15 3.25 7.73
N MET A 146 10.48 4.14 8.67
CA MET A 146 9.50 5.03 9.30
C MET A 146 8.80 5.92 8.25
N ARG A 147 9.53 6.34 7.21
CA ARG A 147 8.97 7.09 6.08
C ARG A 147 7.89 6.29 5.34
N GLU A 148 8.16 5.04 4.98
CA GLU A 148 7.17 4.18 4.30
C GLU A 148 5.98 3.85 5.20
N ALA A 149 6.21 3.70 6.50
CA ALA A 149 5.11 3.52 7.46
C ALA A 149 4.19 4.76 7.54
N ILE A 150 4.76 5.98 7.52
CA ILE A 150 3.97 7.22 7.46
C ILE A 150 3.20 7.32 6.16
N LYS A 151 3.79 6.94 5.02
CA LYS A 151 3.09 6.89 3.73
C LYS A 151 1.91 5.93 3.77
N ALA A 152 2.09 4.74 4.34
CA ALA A 152 0.99 3.77 4.50
C ALA A 152 -0.14 4.33 5.39
N LEU A 153 0.20 5.09 6.43
CA LEU A 153 -0.81 5.79 7.24
C LEU A 153 -1.50 6.92 6.46
N GLN A 154 -0.79 7.60 5.56
CA GLN A 154 -1.36 8.61 4.68
C GLN A 154 -2.36 8.01 3.68
N GLU A 155 -2.09 6.84 3.14
CA GLU A 155 -3.02 6.09 2.29
C GLU A 155 -4.32 5.71 3.02
N LEU A 156 -4.27 5.55 4.35
CA LEU A 156 -5.45 5.35 5.18
C LEU A 156 -6.25 6.64 5.47
N GLY A 157 -5.85 7.77 4.89
CA GLY A 157 -6.58 9.03 4.89
C GLY A 157 -6.15 10.00 6.00
N ALA A 158 -4.88 10.02 6.35
CA ALA A 158 -4.24 11.07 7.13
C ALA A 158 -3.31 11.91 6.23
N GLU A 159 -2.91 13.07 6.68
CA GLU A 159 -1.86 13.90 6.07
C GLU A 159 -0.87 14.35 7.12
N PHE A 160 0.40 14.49 6.73
CA PHE A 160 1.49 14.72 7.66
C PHE A 160 2.25 16.00 7.35
N THR A 161 2.66 16.73 8.41
CA THR A 161 3.63 17.81 8.34
C THR A 161 4.73 17.59 9.39
N PHE A 162 5.86 18.21 9.17
CA PHE A 162 7.05 18.05 9.99
C PHE A 162 7.57 19.42 10.41
N SER A 163 7.88 19.57 11.68
CA SER A 163 8.44 20.79 12.23
C SER A 163 9.51 20.49 13.28
N ILE A 164 10.29 21.50 13.63
CA ILE A 164 11.24 21.46 14.73
C ILE A 164 11.05 22.63 15.67
N GLU A 165 11.38 22.43 16.94
CA GLU A 165 11.55 23.49 17.93
C GLU A 165 13.04 23.72 18.15
N ILE A 166 13.47 24.99 18.16
CA ILE A 166 14.84 25.38 18.44
C ILE A 166 14.88 26.10 19.79
N THR A 167 15.78 25.68 20.66
CA THR A 167 16.04 26.35 21.95
C THR A 167 17.51 26.69 22.07
N GLY A 168 17.81 27.99 22.21
CA GLY A 168 19.17 28.48 22.15
C GLY A 168 19.78 28.28 20.77
N ASN A 169 20.82 27.44 20.68
CA ASN A 169 21.49 27.12 19.41
C ASN A 169 21.31 25.65 18.96
N LYS A 170 20.31 24.93 19.50
CA LYS A 170 20.12 23.51 19.23
C LYS A 170 18.65 23.20 18.93
N ILE A 171 18.43 22.13 18.13
CA ILE A 171 17.11 21.54 17.97
C ILE A 171 16.73 20.89 19.30
N ALA A 172 15.62 21.35 19.88
CA ALA A 172 15.07 20.83 21.12
C ALA A 172 14.11 19.66 20.88
N LYS A 173 13.32 19.72 19.78
CA LYS A 173 12.39 18.66 19.39
C LYS A 173 12.26 18.60 17.88
N LYS A 174 12.01 17.40 17.39
CA LYS A 174 11.54 17.09 16.02
C LYS A 174 10.12 16.56 16.13
N ILE A 175 9.19 17.15 15.41
CA ILE A 175 7.75 16.94 15.63
C ILE A 175 7.08 16.47 14.34
N ILE A 176 6.31 15.38 14.44
CA ILE A 176 5.43 14.89 13.39
C ILE A 176 4.01 15.29 13.75
N HIS A 177 3.33 15.99 12.87
CA HIS A 177 1.91 16.30 13.00
C HIS A 177 1.11 15.44 12.03
N CYS A 178 -0.05 14.95 12.49
CA CYS A 178 -0.96 14.09 11.76
C CYS A 178 -2.34 14.75 11.71
N TYR A 179 -2.81 15.07 10.53
CA TYR A 179 -4.08 15.76 10.29
C TYR A 179 -5.05 14.86 9.53
N ASN A 180 -6.34 15.09 9.66
CA ASN A 180 -7.31 14.55 8.70
C ASN A 180 -7.08 15.14 7.31
N GLN A 181 -6.76 16.43 7.29
CA GLN A 181 -6.41 17.18 6.09
C GLN A 181 -5.59 18.41 6.53
N ILE A 182 -4.43 18.62 5.91
CA ILE A 182 -3.62 19.83 6.15
C ILE A 182 -4.43 21.06 5.70
N GLY A 183 -4.36 22.13 6.48
CA GLY A 183 -5.08 23.36 6.24
C GLY A 183 -6.51 23.38 6.78
N LYS A 184 -7.21 24.47 6.53
CA LYS A 184 -8.56 24.75 7.04
C LYS A 184 -9.46 25.21 5.91
N ILE A 185 -10.78 25.02 6.06
CA ILE A 185 -11.75 25.67 5.19
C ILE A 185 -11.80 27.14 5.61
N THR A 186 -11.34 28.03 4.74
CA THR A 186 -11.31 29.45 4.97
C THR A 186 -12.44 30.13 4.18
N ASN A 187 -12.92 31.28 4.65
CA ASN A 187 -13.86 32.10 3.89
C ASN A 187 -13.13 33.01 2.89
N LYS A 188 -11.84 32.77 2.67
CA LYS A 188 -11.05 33.57 1.75
C LYS A 188 -11.53 33.35 0.32
N ARG A 189 -11.80 34.44 -0.36
CA ARG A 189 -12.26 34.49 -1.74
C ARG A 189 -11.22 35.20 -2.58
N PHE A 190 -10.80 34.55 -3.64
CA PHE A 190 -9.91 35.14 -4.62
C PHE A 190 -10.73 35.64 -5.80
N GLU A 191 -10.72 36.94 -6.04
CA GLU A 191 -11.46 37.59 -7.11
C GLU A 191 -10.50 38.09 -8.21
N TYR A 192 -10.79 37.71 -9.45
CA TYR A 192 -9.97 38.12 -10.58
C TYR A 192 -10.06 39.65 -10.78
N GLY A 193 -8.89 40.29 -10.84
CA GLY A 193 -8.77 41.75 -11.00
C GLY A 193 -8.59 42.49 -9.67
N GLU A 194 -8.73 41.86 -8.51
CA GLU A 194 -8.47 42.47 -7.19
C GLU A 194 -7.23 41.86 -6.52
N GLU A 195 -7.34 40.66 -5.96
CA GLU A 195 -6.25 39.99 -5.22
C GLU A 195 -5.48 39.01 -6.08
N VAL A 196 -6.01 38.68 -7.26
CA VAL A 196 -5.42 37.70 -8.19
C VAL A 196 -5.12 38.37 -9.52
N LEU A 197 -3.85 38.39 -9.87
CA LEU A 197 -3.36 39.01 -11.13
C LEU A 197 -3.60 38.13 -12.35
N LYS A 198 -3.63 36.79 -12.16
CA LYS A 198 -3.77 35.84 -13.26
C LYS A 198 -4.44 34.58 -12.76
N ILE A 199 -5.46 34.09 -13.46
CA ILE A 199 -6.07 32.78 -13.25
C ILE A 199 -5.88 31.97 -14.54
N VAL A 200 -5.09 30.90 -14.46
CA VAL A 200 -5.00 29.90 -15.52
C VAL A 200 -5.86 28.71 -15.09
N HIS A 201 -6.86 28.38 -15.89
CA HIS A 201 -7.71 27.21 -15.69
C HIS A 201 -7.24 26.09 -16.63
N GLN A 202 -6.82 24.98 -16.07
CA GLN A 202 -6.42 23.78 -16.82
C GLN A 202 -7.33 22.63 -16.42
N GLN A 203 -7.79 21.86 -17.40
CA GLN A 203 -8.68 20.73 -17.19
C GLN A 203 -8.10 19.48 -17.84
N ASP A 204 -7.93 18.42 -17.06
CA ASP A 204 -7.54 17.10 -17.55
C ASP A 204 -8.75 16.17 -17.60
N ARG A 205 -9.04 15.63 -18.79
CA ARG A 205 -10.14 14.70 -19.06
C ARG A 205 -9.66 13.31 -19.44
N THR A 206 -8.37 13.01 -19.26
CA THR A 206 -7.73 11.81 -19.82
C THR A 206 -8.26 10.52 -19.19
N ASN A 207 -8.50 10.50 -17.90
CA ASN A 207 -8.77 9.27 -17.12
C ASN A 207 -10.07 9.35 -16.31
N ILE A 208 -11.16 9.75 -16.95
CA ILE A 208 -12.47 9.79 -16.28
C ILE A 208 -13.04 8.37 -16.23
N VAL A 209 -13.42 7.94 -15.03
CA VAL A 209 -14.11 6.68 -14.75
C VAL A 209 -15.46 6.98 -14.12
N THR A 210 -16.55 6.51 -14.69
CA THR A 210 -17.90 6.85 -14.21
C THR A 210 -18.57 5.72 -13.43
N ALA A 211 -17.93 4.53 -13.38
CA ALA A 211 -18.36 3.42 -12.56
C ALA A 211 -17.17 2.56 -12.10
N LEU A 212 -17.20 2.11 -10.86
CA LEU A 212 -16.18 1.25 -10.26
C LEU A 212 -16.75 -0.09 -9.79
N ILE A 213 -15.96 -1.14 -10.01
CA ILE A 213 -16.16 -2.48 -9.46
C ILE A 213 -15.16 -2.63 -8.31
N GLY A 214 -15.64 -2.64 -7.08
CA GLY A 214 -14.79 -2.89 -5.90
C GLY A 214 -14.61 -4.37 -5.65
N ARG A 215 -13.38 -4.76 -5.31
CA ARG A 215 -13.00 -6.09 -4.87
C ARG A 215 -12.31 -5.98 -3.52
N GLY A 216 -12.80 -6.70 -2.53
CA GLY A 216 -12.19 -6.75 -1.20
C GLY A 216 -11.20 -7.89 -1.04
N LYS A 217 -10.91 -8.23 0.21
CA LYS A 217 -10.03 -9.35 0.57
C LYS A 217 -10.50 -10.64 -0.09
N GLY A 218 -9.55 -11.41 -0.60
CA GLY A 218 -9.80 -12.76 -1.13
C GLY A 218 -10.04 -13.76 0.01
N GLU A 219 -10.87 -14.78 -0.25
CA GLU A 219 -10.97 -15.94 0.65
C GLU A 219 -9.66 -16.72 0.59
N GLU A 220 -9.14 -17.10 1.75
CA GLU A 220 -8.01 -18.05 1.82
C GLU A 220 -8.54 -19.44 1.44
N VAL A 221 -8.28 -19.86 0.22
CA VAL A 221 -8.48 -21.24 -0.24
C VAL A 221 -7.11 -21.88 -0.45
N GLY A 222 -7.00 -23.16 -0.14
CA GLY A 222 -5.71 -23.87 -0.09
C GLY A 222 -4.91 -23.93 -1.40
N ASP A 223 -5.40 -23.38 -2.50
CA ASP A 223 -4.80 -23.36 -3.84
C ASP A 223 -4.59 -21.93 -4.39
N GLY A 224 -4.67 -20.92 -3.55
CA GLY A 224 -4.56 -19.51 -3.92
C GLY A 224 -5.80 -18.71 -3.51
N TYR A 225 -5.89 -17.47 -4.00
CA TYR A 225 -7.01 -16.60 -3.63
C TYR A 225 -8.31 -17.09 -4.25
N GLY A 226 -9.25 -17.44 -3.39
CA GLY A 226 -10.63 -17.66 -3.72
C GLY A 226 -11.33 -16.39 -4.22
N ARG A 227 -12.64 -16.44 -4.33
CA ARG A 227 -13.42 -15.28 -4.73
C ARG A 227 -13.14 -14.11 -3.81
N ARG A 228 -12.77 -12.98 -4.37
CA ARG A 228 -12.65 -11.74 -3.63
C ARG A 228 -14.02 -11.25 -3.18
N LEU A 229 -14.07 -10.63 -2.00
CA LEU A 229 -15.27 -10.01 -1.47
C LEU A 229 -15.88 -9.05 -2.49
N GLU A 230 -17.19 -9.13 -2.66
CA GLU A 230 -18.01 -8.25 -3.49
C GLU A 230 -19.10 -7.59 -2.65
N PHE A 231 -19.65 -6.49 -3.15
CA PHE A 231 -20.76 -5.78 -2.52
C PHE A 231 -22.10 -5.95 -3.30
N SER A 232 -22.27 -7.02 -4.09
CA SER A 232 -23.50 -7.24 -4.86
C SER A 232 -24.76 -7.24 -4.00
N ASP A 233 -24.68 -7.77 -2.78
CA ASP A 233 -25.81 -7.86 -1.85
C ASP A 233 -26.12 -6.59 -1.08
N VAL A 234 -25.21 -5.60 -1.06
CA VAL A 234 -25.43 -4.32 -0.41
C VAL A 234 -26.27 -3.41 -1.30
N GLU A 235 -27.33 -2.81 -0.76
CA GLU A 235 -28.18 -1.86 -1.46
C GLU A 235 -27.98 -0.44 -0.90
N TRP A 236 -27.82 0.54 -1.79
CA TRP A 236 -27.86 1.96 -1.45
C TRP A 236 -29.01 2.64 -2.15
N ARG A 237 -29.67 3.58 -1.45
CA ARG A 237 -30.73 4.44 -1.98
C ARG A 237 -30.55 5.87 -1.51
N LYS A 238 -30.61 6.82 -2.43
CA LYS A 238 -30.60 8.27 -2.10
C LYS A 238 -31.72 8.62 -1.13
N SER A 239 -32.88 7.97 -1.23
CA SER A 239 -33.99 8.13 -0.30
C SER A 239 -33.67 7.77 1.15
N ASN A 240 -32.64 6.96 1.39
CA ASN A 240 -32.16 6.54 2.71
C ASN A 240 -30.88 7.31 3.13
N GLY A 241 -30.64 8.47 2.53
CA GLY A 241 -29.48 9.31 2.86
C GLY A 241 -28.13 8.82 2.28
N LYS A 242 -28.16 7.87 1.35
CA LYS A 242 -26.94 7.43 0.66
C LYS A 242 -26.62 8.36 -0.53
N PRO A 243 -25.34 8.52 -0.89
CA PRO A 243 -24.92 9.48 -1.92
C PRO A 243 -25.40 9.11 -3.33
N LEU A 244 -25.51 7.80 -3.62
CA LEU A 244 -25.96 7.28 -4.91
C LEU A 244 -26.94 6.13 -4.72
N ASP A 245 -27.70 5.82 -5.79
CA ASP A 245 -28.50 4.59 -5.86
C ASP A 245 -27.64 3.45 -6.39
N LYS A 246 -27.60 2.32 -5.68
CA LYS A 246 -26.95 1.07 -6.09
C LYS A 246 -27.91 -0.08 -5.77
N PRO A 247 -28.56 -0.68 -6.76
CA PRO A 247 -29.50 -1.77 -6.53
C PRO A 247 -28.80 -3.05 -6.06
N LYS A 248 -29.55 -3.89 -5.35
CA LYS A 248 -29.12 -5.24 -4.99
C LYS A 248 -28.87 -6.07 -6.25
N GLY A 249 -27.85 -6.93 -6.23
CA GLY A 249 -27.43 -7.76 -7.37
C GLY A 249 -26.44 -7.08 -8.31
N GLN A 250 -26.18 -5.79 -8.15
CA GLN A 250 -25.19 -5.07 -8.94
C GLN A 250 -23.84 -5.06 -8.19
N ASN A 251 -22.76 -5.48 -8.87
CA ASN A 251 -21.41 -5.53 -8.28
C ASN A 251 -20.53 -4.33 -8.66
N TRP A 252 -21.11 -3.22 -9.09
CA TRP A 252 -20.45 -1.94 -9.34
C TRP A 252 -21.27 -0.79 -8.79
N ILE A 253 -20.62 0.34 -8.53
CA ILE A 253 -21.26 1.60 -8.22
C ILE A 253 -21.03 2.57 -9.38
N GLU A 254 -22.05 3.36 -9.73
CA GLU A 254 -22.05 4.25 -10.89
C GLU A 254 -22.50 5.66 -10.51
N TYR A 255 -21.79 6.64 -11.00
CA TYR A 255 -22.20 8.04 -10.95
C TYR A 255 -22.94 8.38 -12.26
N SER A 256 -24.24 8.13 -12.31
CA SER A 256 -25.06 8.20 -13.53
C SER A 256 -25.10 9.59 -14.19
N GLU A 257 -24.97 10.66 -13.41
CA GLU A 257 -24.86 12.03 -13.92
C GLU A 257 -23.56 12.22 -14.71
N MET A 258 -22.45 11.72 -14.19
CA MET A 258 -21.15 11.74 -14.87
C MET A 258 -21.09 10.77 -16.05
N THR A 259 -21.82 9.64 -15.98
CA THR A 259 -21.98 8.75 -17.14
C THR A 259 -22.67 9.45 -18.30
N LYS A 260 -23.70 10.26 -18.05
CA LYS A 260 -24.39 11.03 -19.09
C LYS A 260 -23.46 12.03 -19.77
N GLU A 261 -22.51 12.61 -19.03
CA GLU A 261 -21.61 13.64 -19.53
C GLU A 261 -20.32 13.05 -20.14
N TYR A 262 -19.71 12.08 -19.49
CA TYR A 262 -18.37 11.55 -19.83
C TYR A 262 -18.38 10.06 -20.21
N GLY A 263 -19.51 9.42 -20.29
CA GLY A 263 -19.61 8.00 -20.64
C GLY A 263 -19.13 7.65 -22.05
N ILE A 264 -19.39 6.43 -22.47
CA ILE A 264 -19.08 5.93 -23.80
C ILE A 264 -20.36 5.91 -24.64
N PRO A 265 -20.46 6.67 -25.74
CA PRO A 265 -21.65 6.65 -26.57
C PRO A 265 -21.82 5.29 -27.27
N SER A 266 -22.98 4.66 -27.10
CA SER A 266 -23.32 3.39 -27.75
C SER A 266 -24.83 3.31 -28.01
N ASN A 267 -25.21 3.11 -29.25
CA ASN A 267 -26.62 2.94 -29.68
C ASN A 267 -27.59 3.99 -29.11
N GLY A 268 -27.19 5.27 -29.13
CA GLY A 268 -27.99 6.39 -28.63
C GLY A 268 -28.09 6.49 -27.10
N LYS A 269 -27.30 5.73 -26.36
CA LYS A 269 -27.17 5.79 -24.89
C LYS A 269 -25.72 5.98 -24.48
N MET A 270 -25.51 6.60 -23.32
CA MET A 270 -24.19 6.70 -22.70
C MET A 270 -23.98 5.50 -21.77
N LEU A 271 -22.95 4.73 -22.04
CA LEU A 271 -22.53 3.61 -21.17
C LEU A 271 -21.48 4.09 -20.16
N PRO A 272 -21.46 3.53 -18.95
CA PRO A 272 -20.46 3.89 -17.97
C PRO A 272 -19.05 3.43 -18.36
N ARG A 273 -18.06 4.30 -18.07
CA ARG A 273 -16.65 3.94 -18.12
C ARG A 273 -16.31 3.19 -16.85
N LYS A 274 -16.15 1.87 -16.96
CA LYS A 274 -15.94 0.97 -15.81
C LYS A 274 -14.48 0.62 -15.66
N THR A 275 -14.02 0.59 -14.41
CA THR A 275 -12.73 -0.03 -14.03
C THR A 275 -12.90 -0.82 -12.73
N VAL A 276 -11.87 -1.59 -12.37
CA VAL A 276 -11.85 -2.41 -11.15
C VAL A 276 -10.87 -1.79 -10.17
N VAL A 277 -11.23 -1.76 -8.89
CA VAL A 277 -10.35 -1.40 -7.78
C VAL A 277 -10.34 -2.51 -6.76
N VAL A 278 -9.20 -2.72 -6.14
CA VAL A 278 -8.98 -3.78 -5.16
C VAL A 278 -8.57 -3.16 -3.82
N PHE A 279 -9.16 -3.68 -2.74
CA PHE A 279 -8.90 -3.29 -1.37
C PHE A 279 -8.63 -4.56 -0.57
N ASP A 280 -7.37 -4.99 -0.53
CA ASP A 280 -6.97 -6.29 0.03
C ASP A 280 -7.21 -6.42 1.54
N ASP A 281 -7.36 -5.30 2.23
CA ASP A 281 -7.59 -5.20 3.67
C ASP A 281 -9.07 -5.21 4.07
N VAL A 282 -10.00 -5.13 3.10
CA VAL A 282 -11.43 -4.96 3.38
C VAL A 282 -12.16 -6.30 3.41
N GLU A 283 -12.76 -6.61 4.57
CA GLU A 283 -13.50 -7.86 4.84
C GLU A 283 -15.03 -7.65 4.93
N ASP A 284 -15.50 -6.40 4.98
CA ASP A 284 -16.94 -6.06 5.03
C ASP A 284 -17.44 -5.47 3.71
N ALA A 285 -18.56 -5.98 3.20
CA ALA A 285 -19.12 -5.55 1.92
C ALA A 285 -19.64 -4.11 1.92
N SER A 286 -20.13 -3.63 3.06
CA SER A 286 -20.62 -2.24 3.19
C SER A 286 -19.46 -1.26 3.25
N GLU A 287 -18.39 -1.63 3.93
CA GLU A 287 -17.13 -0.85 3.93
C GLU A 287 -16.52 -0.84 2.52
N LEU A 288 -16.47 -1.99 1.83
CA LEU A 288 -16.00 -2.09 0.47
C LEU A 288 -16.75 -1.15 -0.48
N LEU A 289 -18.09 -1.13 -0.37
CA LEU A 289 -18.91 -0.24 -1.18
C LEU A 289 -18.62 1.23 -0.86
N GLN A 290 -18.42 1.60 0.43
CA GLN A 290 -18.10 2.96 0.82
C GLN A 290 -16.73 3.40 0.28
N LYS A 291 -15.68 2.60 0.45
CA LYS A 291 -14.34 2.89 -0.10
C LYS A 291 -14.36 2.99 -1.63
N THR A 292 -15.12 2.10 -2.30
CA THR A 292 -15.29 2.15 -3.77
C THR A 292 -15.99 3.43 -4.22
N TYR A 293 -16.99 3.90 -3.47
CA TYR A 293 -17.67 5.17 -3.75
C TYR A 293 -16.73 6.36 -3.55
N ASP A 294 -15.98 6.41 -2.46
CA ASP A 294 -15.06 7.51 -2.15
C ASP A 294 -14.02 7.67 -3.28
N GLN A 295 -13.54 6.55 -3.79
CA GLN A 295 -12.63 6.54 -4.93
C GLN A 295 -13.32 6.94 -6.24
N LEU A 296 -14.54 6.47 -6.49
CA LEU A 296 -15.33 6.87 -7.66
C LEU A 296 -15.60 8.38 -7.68
N ALA A 297 -15.94 8.97 -6.55
CA ALA A 297 -16.21 10.41 -6.43
C ALA A 297 -15.00 11.26 -6.87
N TYR A 298 -13.80 10.75 -6.67
CA TYR A 298 -12.56 11.39 -7.14
C TYR A 298 -12.35 11.20 -8.65
N TYR A 299 -12.55 9.99 -9.20
CA TYR A 299 -12.26 9.67 -10.60
C TYR A 299 -13.37 10.03 -11.59
N CYS A 300 -14.60 10.25 -11.13
CA CYS A 300 -15.75 10.46 -12.03
C CYS A 300 -15.83 11.82 -12.69
N ARG A 301 -14.93 12.74 -12.36
CA ARG A 301 -14.90 14.13 -12.84
C ARG A 301 -13.57 14.45 -13.53
N PRO A 302 -13.56 15.45 -14.43
CA PRO A 302 -12.30 16.03 -14.87
C PRO A 302 -11.50 16.58 -13.70
N LEU A 303 -10.17 16.47 -13.76
CA LEU A 303 -9.31 17.16 -12.82
C LEU A 303 -9.17 18.62 -13.24
N VAL A 304 -9.25 19.53 -12.30
CA VAL A 304 -9.21 20.96 -12.54
C VAL A 304 -8.13 21.61 -11.69
N GLN A 305 -7.17 22.23 -12.34
CA GLN A 305 -6.11 23.00 -11.71
C GLN A 305 -6.25 24.48 -12.05
N PHE A 306 -6.10 25.30 -11.04
CA PHE A 306 -5.93 26.74 -11.18
C PHE A 306 -4.53 27.13 -10.75
N SER A 307 -3.82 27.85 -11.59
CA SER A 307 -2.56 28.50 -11.20
C SER A 307 -2.82 30.00 -11.10
N THR A 308 -2.41 30.58 -9.99
CA THR A 308 -2.66 32.00 -9.68
C THR A 308 -1.47 32.62 -8.96
N GLU A 309 -1.21 33.87 -9.25
CA GLU A 309 -0.34 34.72 -8.44
C GLU A 309 -1.22 35.48 -7.46
N ILE A 310 -0.96 35.28 -6.16
CA ILE A 310 -1.73 35.86 -5.07
C ILE A 310 -0.94 37.03 -4.48
N LEU A 311 -1.62 38.16 -4.26
CA LEU A 311 -1.10 39.22 -3.43
C LEU A 311 -1.40 38.88 -1.96
N GLY A 312 -0.40 38.39 -1.25
CA GLY A 312 -0.51 37.97 0.15
C GLY A 312 -0.34 36.47 0.35
N SER A 313 -0.16 36.06 1.61
CA SER A 313 0.08 34.67 1.99
C SER A 313 -1.22 33.91 2.21
N ASP A 314 -1.27 32.69 1.69
CA ASP A 314 -2.21 31.68 2.17
C ASP A 314 -1.45 30.39 2.45
N SER A 315 -1.95 29.62 3.44
CA SER A 315 -1.27 28.41 3.88
C SER A 315 -1.57 27.24 2.93
N ILE A 316 -0.57 26.40 2.74
CA ILE A 316 -0.72 25.11 2.03
C ILE A 316 -1.88 24.32 2.65
N GLY A 317 -2.68 23.68 1.81
CA GLY A 317 -3.80 22.84 2.25
C GLY A 317 -5.11 23.58 2.51
N ASN A 318 -5.11 24.91 2.66
CA ASN A 318 -6.34 25.67 2.89
C ASN A 318 -7.33 25.52 1.72
N THR A 319 -8.61 25.43 2.06
CA THR A 319 -9.70 25.46 1.08
C THR A 319 -10.21 26.90 0.95
N VAL A 320 -10.21 27.40 -0.27
CA VAL A 320 -10.53 28.78 -0.65
C VAL A 320 -11.54 28.81 -1.79
N SER A 321 -12.18 29.95 -2.00
CA SER A 321 -13.10 30.16 -3.13
C SER A 321 -12.45 31.00 -4.23
N ILE A 322 -12.57 30.57 -5.48
CA ILE A 322 -12.14 31.30 -6.68
C ILE A 322 -13.35 31.85 -7.38
N HIS A 323 -13.32 33.14 -7.71
CA HIS A 323 -14.36 33.82 -8.46
C HIS A 323 -13.78 34.53 -9.66
N ARG A 324 -14.32 34.22 -10.82
CA ARG A 324 -14.04 34.93 -12.08
C ARG A 324 -15.35 35.18 -12.81
N GLY A 325 -15.93 36.35 -12.58
CA GLY A 325 -17.27 36.71 -13.05
C GLY A 325 -17.41 36.76 -14.59
N ASP A 326 -16.38 37.20 -15.33
CA ASP A 326 -16.37 37.28 -16.79
C ASP A 326 -16.46 35.90 -17.48
N ARG A 327 -16.12 34.82 -16.78
CA ARG A 327 -16.17 33.44 -17.27
C ARG A 327 -17.08 32.54 -16.47
N ASN A 328 -17.83 33.07 -15.54
CA ASN A 328 -18.72 32.35 -14.64
C ASN A 328 -18.00 31.18 -13.88
N TYR A 329 -16.74 31.41 -13.46
CA TYR A 329 -16.03 30.46 -12.61
C TYR A 329 -16.27 30.77 -11.13
N HIS A 330 -16.91 29.83 -10.45
CA HIS A 330 -17.17 29.88 -9.01
C HIS A 330 -16.83 28.51 -8.42
N TYR A 331 -15.60 28.38 -7.91
CA TYR A 331 -15.10 27.12 -7.40
C TYR A 331 -14.63 27.28 -5.96
N GLN A 332 -14.98 26.32 -5.12
CA GLN A 332 -14.33 26.11 -3.83
C GLN A 332 -13.26 25.03 -4.03
N THR A 333 -12.02 25.35 -3.71
CA THR A 333 -10.90 24.49 -4.06
C THR A 333 -9.76 24.61 -3.06
N ARG A 334 -8.88 23.63 -3.03
CA ARG A 334 -7.77 23.52 -2.10
C ARG A 334 -6.48 24.10 -2.68
N VAL A 335 -5.69 24.77 -1.83
CA VAL A 335 -4.31 25.16 -2.14
C VAL A 335 -3.42 23.91 -2.02
N PHE A 336 -2.94 23.37 -3.13
CA PHE A 336 -2.08 22.18 -3.11
C PHE A 336 -0.60 22.50 -3.29
N LYS A 337 -0.26 23.69 -3.79
CA LYS A 337 1.13 24.14 -3.95
C LYS A 337 1.26 25.60 -3.57
N VAL A 338 2.31 25.89 -2.81
CA VAL A 338 2.71 27.24 -2.45
C VAL A 338 4.19 27.41 -2.73
N VAL A 339 4.54 28.46 -3.47
CA VAL A 339 5.92 28.90 -3.71
C VAL A 339 6.08 30.25 -3.04
N THR A 340 6.92 30.30 -2.03
CA THR A 340 7.21 31.52 -1.26
C THR A 340 8.59 32.04 -1.59
N ASP A 341 8.68 33.23 -2.15
CA ASP A 341 9.91 33.99 -2.28
C ASP A 341 10.05 34.88 -1.03
N HIS A 342 10.92 34.44 -0.12
CA HIS A 342 11.11 35.12 1.16
C HIS A 342 11.83 36.46 1.04
N VAL A 343 12.59 36.68 -0.04
CA VAL A 343 13.31 37.95 -0.31
C VAL A 343 12.33 39.03 -0.69
N ASN A 344 11.45 38.72 -1.66
CA ASN A 344 10.52 39.69 -2.22
C ASN A 344 9.13 39.66 -1.55
N GLY A 345 8.91 38.75 -0.62
CA GLY A 345 7.62 38.55 0.05
C GLY A 345 6.49 38.13 -0.89
N ARG A 346 6.84 37.53 -2.04
CA ARG A 346 5.86 37.08 -3.03
C ARG A 346 5.45 35.65 -2.75
N VAL A 347 4.16 35.40 -2.91
CA VAL A 347 3.60 34.05 -2.78
C VAL A 347 2.83 33.69 -4.04
N GLN A 348 3.17 32.55 -4.63
CA GLN A 348 2.42 31.96 -5.73
C GLN A 348 1.73 30.70 -5.22
N ALA A 349 0.45 30.53 -5.56
CA ALA A 349 -0.30 29.35 -5.18
C ALA A 349 -0.90 28.65 -6.40
N SER A 350 -0.91 27.32 -6.34
CA SER A 350 -1.70 26.47 -7.23
C SER A 350 -2.83 25.83 -6.47
N LEU A 351 -4.01 25.81 -7.06
CA LEU A 351 -5.27 25.49 -6.43
C LEU A 351 -5.98 24.39 -7.22
N GLY A 352 -6.71 23.54 -6.56
CA GLY A 352 -7.46 22.44 -7.19
C GLY A 352 -6.74 21.11 -7.20
N ASP A 353 -6.85 20.42 -8.32
CA ASP A 353 -6.17 19.14 -8.51
C ASP A 353 -4.74 19.41 -9.03
N ASN A 354 -3.76 18.69 -8.49
CA ASN A 354 -2.40 18.77 -9.00
C ASN A 354 -2.29 17.96 -10.30
N LEU A 355 -2.09 18.62 -11.43
CA LEU A 355 -1.94 17.99 -12.76
C LEU A 355 -0.49 17.63 -13.09
N SER A 356 0.49 18.07 -12.29
CA SER A 356 1.89 17.73 -12.49
C SER A 356 2.11 16.23 -12.24
N GLY A 357 2.29 15.46 -13.30
CA GLY A 357 2.56 14.01 -13.23
C GLY A 357 1.35 13.08 -13.28
N ASN A 358 0.12 13.58 -13.31
CA ASN A 358 -1.09 12.77 -13.12
C ASN A 358 -1.44 11.81 -14.27
N SER A 359 -1.08 12.09 -15.51
CA SER A 359 -1.39 11.16 -16.62
C SER A 359 -0.54 9.89 -16.58
N ILE A 360 0.72 10.03 -16.17
CA ILE A 360 1.67 8.91 -16.05
C ILE A 360 1.44 8.15 -14.73
N ASN A 361 1.21 8.86 -13.63
CA ASN A 361 1.03 8.24 -12.31
C ASN A 361 -0.30 7.49 -12.16
N ARG A 362 -1.37 7.89 -12.86
CA ARG A 362 -2.61 7.10 -12.90
C ARG A 362 -2.47 5.78 -13.64
N GLN A 363 -1.72 5.76 -14.72
CA GLN A 363 -1.38 4.51 -15.43
C GLN A 363 -0.43 3.66 -14.60
N LEU A 364 0.54 4.30 -13.93
CA LEU A 364 1.47 3.63 -13.01
C LEU A 364 0.78 3.08 -11.76
N SER A 365 -0.16 3.78 -11.15
CA SER A 365 -0.89 3.24 -9.99
C SER A 365 -1.83 2.09 -10.36
N GLN A 366 -2.41 2.07 -11.57
CA GLN A 366 -3.11 0.88 -12.08
C GLN A 366 -2.16 -0.28 -12.37
N VAL A 367 -0.97 0.00 -12.91
CA VAL A 367 0.08 -1.00 -13.13
C VAL A 367 0.69 -1.45 -11.81
N GLN A 368 0.89 -0.56 -10.84
CA GLN A 368 1.36 -0.89 -9.49
C GLN A 368 0.33 -1.70 -8.69
N SER A 369 -0.96 -1.37 -8.78
CA SER A 369 -2.04 -2.19 -8.23
C SER A 369 -2.04 -3.59 -8.83
N ASN A 370 -1.86 -3.71 -10.15
CA ASN A 370 -1.76 -5.00 -10.84
C ASN A 370 -0.46 -5.75 -10.51
N ILE A 371 0.65 -5.04 -10.26
CA ILE A 371 1.93 -5.62 -9.83
C ILE A 371 1.86 -6.02 -8.35
N SER A 372 1.24 -5.22 -7.50
CA SER A 372 0.96 -5.55 -6.10
C SER A 372 0.06 -6.79 -5.99
N ASP A 373 -0.96 -6.90 -6.83
CA ASP A 373 -1.78 -8.11 -6.94
C ASP A 373 -0.97 -9.33 -7.40
N LEU A 374 0.01 -9.15 -8.30
CA LEU A 374 0.93 -10.21 -8.71
C LEU A 374 1.93 -10.56 -7.60
N ASP A 375 2.43 -9.59 -6.84
CA ASP A 375 3.35 -9.82 -5.73
C ASP A 375 2.66 -10.38 -4.50
N ASN A 376 1.43 -9.95 -4.19
CA ASN A 376 0.59 -10.53 -3.14
C ASN A 376 0.15 -11.97 -3.47
N ASN A 377 0.15 -12.35 -4.74
CA ASN A 377 -0.14 -13.72 -5.20
C ASN A 377 1.10 -14.60 -5.29
N LYS A 378 2.30 -14.06 -5.04
CA LYS A 378 3.53 -14.86 -4.93
C LYS A 378 3.73 -15.25 -3.46
N MET A 379 3.96 -16.54 -3.24
CA MET A 379 4.48 -17.01 -1.95
C MET A 379 5.81 -16.29 -1.71
N THR A 380 5.88 -15.43 -0.70
CA THR A 380 7.11 -14.71 -0.38
C THR A 380 8.15 -15.70 0.14
N PHE A 381 9.43 -15.34 0.04
CA PHE A 381 10.52 -16.13 0.67
C PHE A 381 10.26 -16.31 2.18
N TYR A 382 9.61 -15.32 2.81
CA TYR A 382 9.22 -15.35 4.21
C TYR A 382 8.13 -16.42 4.47
N ASP A 383 7.07 -16.47 3.64
CA ASP A 383 6.02 -17.48 3.77
C ASP A 383 6.58 -18.89 3.57
N SER A 384 7.49 -19.05 2.60
CA SER A 384 8.24 -20.29 2.39
C SER A 384 9.09 -20.67 3.60
N THR A 385 9.72 -19.69 4.25
CA THR A 385 10.55 -19.90 5.46
C THR A 385 9.67 -20.20 6.68
N GLU A 386 8.53 -19.54 6.85
CA GLU A 386 7.55 -19.81 7.91
C GLU A 386 6.93 -21.21 7.76
N ILE A 387 6.58 -21.61 6.55
CA ILE A 387 6.11 -22.98 6.25
C ILE A 387 7.21 -23.98 6.56
N GLY A 388 8.45 -23.71 6.16
CA GLY A 388 9.60 -24.56 6.48
C GLY A 388 9.84 -24.66 7.98
N LYS A 389 9.74 -23.55 8.71
CA LYS A 389 9.82 -23.51 10.17
C LYS A 389 8.70 -24.31 10.83
N TYR A 390 7.46 -24.09 10.38
CA TYR A 390 6.30 -24.83 10.88
C TYR A 390 6.46 -26.33 10.65
N GLN A 391 6.94 -26.75 9.49
CA GLN A 391 7.23 -28.17 9.20
C GLN A 391 8.36 -28.72 10.07
N ASP A 392 9.43 -27.95 10.29
CA ASP A 392 10.55 -28.34 11.16
C ASP A 392 10.10 -28.48 12.62
N ASP A 393 9.26 -27.56 13.11
CA ASP A 393 8.68 -27.61 14.45
C ASP A 393 7.75 -28.82 14.63
N ILE A 394 6.95 -29.17 13.62
CA ILE A 394 6.16 -30.41 13.63
C ILE A 394 7.07 -31.63 13.67
N MET A 395 8.12 -31.68 12.86
CA MET A 395 9.05 -32.80 12.83
C MET A 395 9.79 -32.96 14.15
N ARG A 396 10.24 -31.87 14.77
CA ARG A 396 10.89 -31.87 16.09
C ARG A 396 9.92 -32.20 17.22
N GLY A 397 8.66 -31.78 17.09
CA GLY A 397 7.60 -32.04 18.08
C GLY A 397 7.01 -33.42 18.01
N ALA A 398 7.26 -34.21 16.99
CA ALA A 398 6.66 -35.52 16.79
C ALA A 398 6.91 -36.49 17.97
N GLY A 399 8.12 -36.47 18.54
CA GLY A 399 8.45 -37.26 19.73
C GLY A 399 7.80 -36.78 21.02
N ALA A 400 7.57 -35.44 21.14
CA ALA A 400 6.93 -34.84 22.31
C ALA A 400 5.41 -35.08 22.32
N ASN A 401 4.79 -35.20 21.15
CA ASN A 401 3.36 -35.46 20.99
C ASN A 401 2.99 -36.96 21.07
N GLY A 402 3.98 -37.84 21.29
CA GLY A 402 3.77 -39.25 21.45
C GLY A 402 3.55 -40.03 20.15
N GLY A 403 4.06 -39.50 19.02
CA GLY A 403 4.05 -40.21 17.73
C GLY A 403 4.75 -41.57 17.79
N SER A 404 4.37 -42.52 16.94
CA SER A 404 4.85 -43.90 16.96
C SER A 404 5.22 -44.38 15.56
N ILE A 405 6.20 -45.29 15.52
CA ILE A 405 6.61 -46.02 14.31
C ILE A 405 6.39 -47.50 14.54
N TYR A 406 5.64 -48.14 13.65
CA TYR A 406 5.39 -49.58 13.68
C TYR A 406 6.06 -50.24 12.49
N MET A 407 6.77 -51.33 12.78
CA MET A 407 7.26 -52.26 11.76
C MET A 407 6.20 -53.35 11.59
N VAL A 408 5.53 -53.36 10.45
CA VAL A 408 4.37 -54.20 10.17
C VAL A 408 4.76 -55.35 9.28
N ASN A 409 4.42 -56.59 9.64
CA ASN A 409 4.62 -57.74 8.77
C ASN A 409 3.44 -58.01 7.85
N GLY A 410 3.60 -58.92 6.88
CA GLY A 410 2.55 -59.19 5.89
C GLY A 410 1.26 -59.75 6.50
N ILE A 411 1.32 -60.45 7.62
CA ILE A 411 0.14 -60.96 8.31
C ILE A 411 -0.65 -59.85 8.97
N GLU A 412 0.05 -58.92 9.65
CA GLU A 412 -0.56 -57.76 10.29
C GLU A 412 -1.20 -56.81 9.30
N ALA A 413 -0.55 -56.56 8.15
CA ALA A 413 -1.08 -55.79 7.05
C ALA A 413 -2.25 -56.51 6.33
N GLY A 414 -2.41 -57.79 6.49
CA GLY A 414 -3.42 -58.60 5.81
C GLY A 414 -3.13 -58.90 4.33
N VAL A 415 -1.86 -58.77 3.91
CA VAL A 415 -1.46 -58.91 2.50
C VAL A 415 -0.78 -60.24 2.18
N SER A 416 -0.18 -60.91 3.16
CA SER A 416 0.51 -62.19 2.98
C SER A 416 0.59 -63.00 4.25
N GLN A 417 1.13 -64.23 4.19
CA GLN A 417 1.42 -65.07 5.37
C GLN A 417 2.85 -64.89 5.91
N SER A 418 3.60 -63.91 5.39
CA SER A 418 4.99 -63.63 5.80
C SER A 418 5.03 -62.90 7.16
N ARG A 419 5.97 -63.32 8.01
CA ARG A 419 6.30 -62.63 9.26
C ARG A 419 7.45 -61.64 9.12
N GLU A 420 8.02 -61.49 7.91
CA GLU A 420 9.03 -60.48 7.62
C GLU A 420 8.38 -59.10 7.53
N THR A 421 9.15 -58.05 7.81
CA THR A 421 8.67 -56.67 7.71
C THR A 421 8.24 -56.37 6.29
N TYR A 422 6.98 -55.98 6.16
CA TYR A 422 6.35 -55.63 4.90
C TYR A 422 6.31 -54.11 4.69
N GLU A 423 5.97 -53.38 5.75
CA GLU A 423 5.86 -51.92 5.71
C GLU A 423 6.21 -51.25 7.03
N GLN A 424 6.53 -49.97 6.95
CA GLN A 424 6.66 -49.08 8.11
C GLN A 424 5.47 -48.13 8.16
N VAL A 425 4.84 -48.02 9.32
CA VAL A 425 3.73 -47.09 9.57
C VAL A 425 4.15 -46.06 10.59
N PHE A 426 4.19 -44.81 10.17
CA PHE A 426 4.45 -43.67 11.03
C PHE A 426 3.11 -43.02 11.37
N MET A 427 2.90 -42.60 12.61
CA MET A 427 1.66 -42.00 13.07
C MET A 427 1.90 -40.87 14.06
N ASP A 428 1.02 -39.90 14.11
CA ASP A 428 1.08 -38.73 14.98
C ASP A 428 0.65 -38.95 16.42
N GLY A 429 0.18 -40.14 16.74
CA GLY A 429 -0.22 -40.53 18.10
C GLY A 429 0.44 -41.83 18.58
N PRO A 430 0.30 -42.21 19.88
CA PRO A 430 0.91 -43.39 20.45
C PRO A 430 0.22 -44.70 20.02
N ARG A 431 -1.01 -44.64 19.55
CA ARG A 431 -1.80 -45.78 19.08
C ARG A 431 -2.61 -45.37 17.86
N ILE A 432 -3.04 -46.32 17.02
CA ILE A 432 -3.80 -46.07 15.80
C ILE A 432 -5.07 -45.26 16.07
N GLN A 433 -5.84 -45.64 17.10
CA GLN A 433 -7.07 -44.91 17.46
C GLN A 433 -6.84 -43.49 17.99
N ASP A 434 -5.64 -43.17 18.41
CA ASP A 434 -5.26 -41.85 18.92
C ASP A 434 -4.67 -40.93 17.83
N SER A 435 -4.46 -41.49 16.64
CA SER A 435 -3.81 -40.85 15.49
C SER A 435 -4.79 -40.37 14.43
N GLN A 436 -4.43 -39.34 13.71
CA GLN A 436 -5.17 -38.78 12.59
C GLN A 436 -4.38 -38.84 11.28
N TYR A 437 -3.06 -38.71 11.35
CA TYR A 437 -2.15 -38.68 10.22
C TYR A 437 -1.23 -39.90 10.23
N PHE A 438 -1.10 -40.50 9.05
CA PHE A 438 -0.31 -41.70 8.85
C PHE A 438 0.55 -41.57 7.60
N MET A 439 1.80 -42.00 7.68
CA MET A 439 2.65 -42.25 6.54
C MET A 439 2.99 -43.74 6.48
N ILE A 440 2.80 -44.36 5.33
CA ILE A 440 3.19 -45.75 5.08
C ILE A 440 4.34 -45.77 4.10
N GLN A 441 5.38 -46.52 4.41
CA GLN A 441 6.48 -46.80 3.47
C GLN A 441 6.63 -48.32 3.31
N ASN A 442 6.61 -48.77 2.06
CA ASN A 442 6.81 -50.17 1.71
C ASN A 442 7.51 -50.31 0.33
N ASN A 443 7.55 -51.50 -0.21
CA ASN A 443 8.18 -51.78 -1.52
C ASN A 443 7.45 -51.18 -2.74
N ALA A 444 6.25 -50.63 -2.55
CA ALA A 444 5.52 -49.94 -3.59
C ALA A 444 5.74 -48.40 -3.58
N GLY A 445 6.26 -47.87 -2.47
CA GLY A 445 6.54 -46.45 -2.31
C GLY A 445 6.19 -45.90 -0.93
N ILE A 446 5.89 -44.62 -0.91
CA ILE A 446 5.49 -43.87 0.29
C ILE A 446 4.10 -43.31 0.06
N SER A 447 3.20 -43.48 1.05
CA SER A 447 1.86 -42.88 0.97
C SER A 447 1.51 -42.14 2.26
N PHE A 448 0.78 -41.05 2.13
CA PHE A 448 0.25 -40.24 3.23
C PHE A 448 -1.26 -40.41 3.30
N LYS A 449 -1.76 -40.66 4.50
CA LYS A 449 -3.16 -40.96 4.76
C LYS A 449 -3.66 -40.17 5.96
N GLN A 450 -4.96 -39.89 5.98
CA GLN A 450 -5.61 -39.15 7.04
C GLN A 450 -6.97 -39.77 7.36
N CYS A 451 -7.32 -39.81 8.66
CA CYS A 451 -8.66 -40.17 9.12
C CYS A 451 -9.09 -39.32 10.32
N LYS A 452 -10.34 -39.43 10.71
CA LYS A 452 -10.79 -38.86 11.99
C LYS A 452 -10.26 -39.72 13.14
N LYS A 453 -9.90 -39.08 14.28
CA LYS A 453 -9.45 -39.76 15.48
C LYS A 453 -10.46 -40.82 15.90
N GLY A 454 -9.98 -42.06 16.15
CA GLY A 454 -10.81 -43.22 16.49
C GLY A 454 -11.51 -43.91 15.32
N GLN A 455 -11.35 -43.42 14.10
CA GLN A 455 -11.96 -44.01 12.88
C GLN A 455 -11.25 -45.30 12.47
N TRP A 456 -9.92 -45.32 12.56
CA TRP A 456 -9.10 -46.50 12.34
C TRP A 456 -8.61 -47.06 13.68
N THR A 457 -8.68 -48.37 13.84
CA THR A 457 -8.33 -49.04 15.11
C THR A 457 -7.32 -50.17 14.93
N THR A 458 -7.13 -50.61 13.67
CA THR A 458 -6.21 -51.72 13.34
C THR A 458 -5.20 -51.28 12.27
N ILE A 459 -4.10 -52.02 12.17
CA ILE A 459 -3.10 -51.85 11.09
C ILE A 459 -3.74 -52.08 9.73
N GLN A 460 -4.68 -53.01 9.59
CA GLN A 460 -5.39 -53.24 8.35
C GLN A 460 -6.25 -52.06 7.93
N ASP A 461 -6.86 -51.34 8.87
CA ASP A 461 -7.60 -50.10 8.57
C ASP A 461 -6.66 -49.04 7.97
N VAL A 462 -5.47 -48.87 8.56
CA VAL A 462 -4.46 -47.95 8.08
C VAL A 462 -3.94 -48.36 6.69
N HIS A 463 -3.60 -49.66 6.53
CA HIS A 463 -3.13 -50.18 5.26
C HIS A 463 -4.13 -49.97 4.14
N ASN A 464 -5.41 -50.32 4.37
CA ASN A 464 -6.48 -50.24 3.36
C ASN A 464 -7.08 -48.83 3.22
N GLY A 465 -6.75 -47.91 4.11
CA GLY A 465 -7.23 -46.53 4.06
C GLY A 465 -6.80 -45.82 2.78
N LYS A 466 -7.64 -44.91 2.25
CA LYS A 466 -7.34 -44.12 1.07
C LYS A 466 -6.11 -43.23 1.29
N SER A 467 -5.19 -43.21 0.33
CA SER A 467 -4.05 -42.28 0.31
C SER A 467 -4.49 -40.93 -0.23
N ASN A 468 -4.12 -39.85 0.47
CA ASN A 468 -4.30 -38.49 -0.01
C ASN A 468 -3.16 -38.12 -0.98
N THR A 469 -1.96 -38.59 -0.67
CA THR A 469 -0.76 -38.38 -1.49
C THR A 469 0.05 -39.65 -1.48
N ALA A 470 0.64 -40.00 -2.61
CA ALA A 470 1.54 -41.15 -2.73
C ALA A 470 2.69 -40.86 -3.70
N TRP A 471 3.88 -41.39 -3.36
CA TRP A 471 5.03 -41.44 -4.23
C TRP A 471 5.37 -42.91 -4.47
N THR A 472 5.06 -43.40 -5.66
CA THR A 472 5.23 -44.82 -6.01
C THR A 472 6.65 -45.13 -6.50
N LEU A 473 7.03 -46.40 -6.46
CA LEU A 473 8.38 -46.85 -6.79
C LEU A 473 8.75 -46.61 -8.25
N ASP A 474 7.79 -46.53 -9.15
CA ASP A 474 7.98 -46.15 -10.57
C ASP A 474 8.26 -44.63 -10.77
N GLY A 475 8.33 -43.86 -9.68
CA GLY A 475 8.60 -42.43 -9.72
C GLY A 475 7.36 -41.56 -9.90
N THR A 476 6.16 -42.17 -9.95
CA THR A 476 4.92 -41.39 -10.04
C THR A 476 4.58 -40.75 -8.69
N PHE A 477 4.37 -39.43 -8.70
CA PHE A 477 3.88 -38.68 -7.55
C PHE A 477 2.40 -38.31 -7.77
N ASN A 478 1.54 -38.81 -6.91
CA ASN A 478 0.11 -38.50 -6.93
C ASN A 478 -0.24 -37.71 -5.66
N ALA A 479 -0.72 -36.49 -5.85
CA ALA A 479 -1.13 -35.59 -4.76
C ALA A 479 -2.35 -34.80 -5.18
N ASP A 480 -3.25 -34.57 -4.24
CA ASP A 480 -4.39 -33.68 -4.43
C ASP A 480 -3.92 -32.21 -4.51
N PHE A 481 -2.77 -31.92 -3.93
CA PHE A 481 -2.17 -30.58 -3.89
C PHE A 481 -0.64 -30.65 -3.89
N ILE A 482 0.01 -29.81 -4.72
CA ILE A 482 1.47 -29.64 -4.75
C ILE A 482 1.80 -28.18 -4.50
N ASN A 483 2.39 -27.86 -3.36
CA ASN A 483 2.93 -26.56 -3.04
C ASN A 483 4.43 -26.54 -3.37
N ALA A 484 4.79 -25.94 -4.50
CA ALA A 484 6.17 -25.85 -4.98
C ALA A 484 6.51 -24.41 -5.40
N GLY A 485 7.65 -23.89 -4.93
CA GLY A 485 8.10 -22.54 -5.27
C GLY A 485 8.44 -22.39 -6.75
N THR A 486 9.16 -23.37 -7.35
CA THR A 486 9.52 -23.37 -8.77
C THR A 486 9.56 -24.80 -9.30
N LEU A 487 8.88 -25.04 -10.42
CA LEU A 487 8.98 -26.28 -11.19
C LEU A 487 9.83 -26.01 -12.43
N GLN A 488 11.07 -26.53 -12.45
CA GLN A 488 12.01 -26.32 -13.55
C GLN A 488 12.20 -27.59 -14.36
N GLY A 489 12.13 -27.48 -15.68
CA GLY A 489 12.36 -28.59 -16.60
C GLY A 489 11.24 -29.63 -16.65
N VAL A 490 10.07 -29.30 -16.16
CA VAL A 490 8.92 -30.21 -16.07
C VAL A 490 7.90 -29.91 -17.16
N LYS A 491 7.39 -30.97 -17.81
CA LYS A 491 6.22 -30.89 -18.67
C LYS A 491 4.97 -31.01 -17.79
N ILE A 492 4.14 -29.97 -17.75
CA ILE A 492 2.89 -29.96 -16.99
C ILE A 492 1.75 -30.24 -17.97
N ARG A 493 0.93 -31.24 -17.70
CA ARG A 493 -0.17 -31.64 -18.55
C ARG A 493 -1.44 -31.82 -17.72
N SER A 494 -2.44 -30.99 -17.95
CA SER A 494 -3.78 -31.18 -17.42
C SER A 494 -4.66 -31.87 -18.47
N VAL A 495 -5.25 -32.99 -18.13
CA VAL A 495 -6.02 -33.83 -19.06
C VAL A 495 -7.48 -33.82 -18.65
N HIS A 496 -8.36 -33.27 -19.50
CA HIS A 496 -9.79 -33.35 -19.39
C HIS A 496 -10.34 -34.28 -20.48
N LYS A 497 -11.58 -34.78 -20.34
CA LYS A 497 -12.20 -35.66 -21.34
C LYS A 497 -12.25 -35.04 -22.76
N ASP A 498 -12.40 -33.72 -22.85
CA ASP A 498 -12.61 -33.01 -24.11
C ASP A 498 -11.36 -32.27 -24.60
N PHE A 499 -10.40 -31.97 -23.74
CA PHE A 499 -9.19 -31.23 -24.09
C PHE A 499 -8.01 -31.50 -23.13
N ILE A 500 -6.82 -31.18 -23.59
CA ILE A 500 -5.58 -31.23 -22.83
C ILE A 500 -4.97 -29.85 -22.83
N ILE A 501 -4.55 -29.38 -21.66
CA ILE A 501 -3.68 -28.21 -21.52
C ILE A 501 -2.28 -28.73 -21.21
N GLU A 502 -1.29 -28.33 -22.00
CA GLU A 502 0.07 -28.76 -21.86
C GLU A 502 1.03 -27.56 -21.81
N LEU A 503 1.87 -27.49 -20.79
CA LEU A 503 2.97 -26.56 -20.68
C LEU A 503 4.28 -27.34 -20.89
N ASP A 504 4.99 -27.07 -21.97
CA ASP A 504 6.21 -27.76 -22.34
C ASP A 504 7.19 -26.79 -23.01
N GLN A 505 8.44 -26.75 -22.53
CA GLN A 505 9.52 -25.93 -23.09
C GLN A 505 9.13 -24.45 -23.32
N GLY A 506 8.41 -23.85 -22.34
CA GLY A 506 7.98 -22.45 -22.41
C GLY A 506 6.80 -22.18 -23.37
N LYS A 507 6.14 -23.23 -23.87
CA LYS A 507 4.97 -23.10 -24.73
C LYS A 507 3.73 -23.68 -24.04
N ILE A 508 2.63 -22.97 -24.15
CA ILE A 508 1.30 -23.45 -23.72
C ILE A 508 0.57 -23.98 -24.95
N ARG A 509 0.09 -25.22 -24.88
CA ARG A 509 -0.69 -25.86 -25.93
C ARG A 509 -2.07 -26.22 -25.43
N PHE A 510 -3.08 -25.94 -26.22
CA PHE A 510 -4.45 -26.39 -26.03
C PHE A 510 -4.76 -27.44 -27.10
N ILE A 511 -4.96 -28.67 -26.68
CA ILE A 511 -5.18 -29.80 -27.60
C ILE A 511 -6.60 -30.30 -27.39
N LYS A 512 -7.41 -30.22 -28.42
CA LYS A 512 -8.76 -30.81 -28.41
C LYS A 512 -8.64 -32.33 -28.58
N ARG A 513 -9.27 -33.10 -27.69
CA ARG A 513 -9.35 -34.55 -27.83
C ARG A 513 -10.45 -34.87 -28.86
N ASN A 514 -10.08 -35.38 -30.00
CA ASN A 514 -11.03 -36.03 -30.90
C ASN A 514 -11.18 -37.46 -30.37
N GLY A 515 -12.39 -37.91 -30.08
CA GLY A 515 -12.75 -39.14 -29.35
C GLY A 515 -12.29 -40.49 -29.95
N SER A 516 -11.03 -40.62 -30.34
CA SER A 516 -10.36 -41.85 -30.67
C SER A 516 -9.22 -42.09 -29.69
N SER A 517 -9.23 -43.29 -29.10
CA SER A 517 -8.21 -43.83 -28.22
C SER A 517 -6.80 -43.58 -28.74
N GLU A 518 -5.93 -43.04 -27.86
CA GLU A 518 -4.47 -43.10 -28.06
C GLU A 518 -4.03 -44.56 -28.11
N ASN A 519 -3.34 -44.93 -29.16
CA ASN A 519 -2.35 -45.99 -29.16
C ASN A 519 -1.02 -45.45 -28.70
#